data_fe4cf19612f1f0407e993f1fbd02cbc2
#
_entry.id   fe4cf19612f1f0407e993f1fbd02cbc2
#
_cell.length_a   1.000
_cell.length_b   1.000
_cell.length_c   1.000
_cell.angle_alpha   90.00
_cell.angle_beta   90.00
_cell.angle_gamma   90.00
#
_symmetry.space_group_name_H-M   'P 1'
#
loop_
_entity.id
_entity.type
_entity.pdbx_description
1 polymer ?
#
loop_
_entity_poly.entity_id
_entity_poly.type
_entity_poly.pdbx_seq_one_letter_code
_entity_poly.pdbx_strand_id
1 'polypeptide(L)'
;NLGEVFYRPQDIYTKMRAGDFEMADFEVNGKTYKNSFVTYENFYQNHEDAEVREKSFRSFSEGLRKHQNTAAAAYLAQVKSEKLLADMKGYDSVFDYLLAEQEVDRAMFDRQIDLIMKDFAPVAQRYLKHVAKVNGLEKMTFADWKLDLDSALNPQVTIDDAYDLVMKSVEPLGQEYCQEVARYQEERWVDFAANSGKDSGGYAADPYRVHPYVLMSWTGRLSDVYTLI
;
A
#
# COMPACT_ATOMS: atom_id res chain seq x y z
N ASN A 1 22.14 -18.11 12.36
CA ASN A 1 22.11 -17.51 11.05
C ASN A 1 22.18 -15.98 11.19
N LEU A 2 23.24 -15.33 10.66
CA LEU A 2 23.40 -13.88 10.75
C LEU A 2 22.26 -13.13 10.07
N GLY A 3 21.72 -13.68 8.98
CA GLY A 3 20.58 -13.09 8.26
C GLY A 3 19.39 -12.83 9.17
N GLU A 4 19.04 -13.75 10.06
CA GLU A 4 17.93 -13.55 11.00
C GLU A 4 18.13 -12.37 11.93
N VAL A 5 19.39 -12.09 12.34
CA VAL A 5 19.69 -10.95 13.21
C VAL A 5 19.46 -9.63 12.48
N PHE A 6 19.83 -9.56 11.21
CA PHE A 6 19.65 -8.36 10.39
C PHE A 6 18.19 -8.05 10.05
N TYR A 7 17.31 -9.07 10.03
CA TYR A 7 15.87 -8.88 9.83
C TYR A 7 15.08 -8.53 11.09
N ARG A 8 15.69 -8.62 12.29
CA ARG A 8 14.98 -8.36 13.55
C ARG A 8 14.36 -6.96 13.67
N PRO A 9 14.98 -5.87 13.20
CA PRO A 9 14.35 -4.55 13.28
C PRO A 9 13.06 -4.46 12.47
N GLN A 10 13.04 -5.05 11.28
CA GLN A 10 11.85 -5.12 10.45
C GLN A 10 10.77 -6.00 11.08
N ASP A 11 11.14 -7.14 11.65
CA ASP A 11 10.23 -8.07 12.36
C ASP A 11 9.55 -7.37 13.55
N ILE A 12 10.31 -6.58 14.34
CA ILE A 12 9.77 -5.79 15.45
C ILE A 12 8.70 -4.79 14.93
N TYR A 13 9.03 -4.05 13.87
CA TYR A 13 8.07 -3.10 13.27
C TYR A 13 6.81 -3.80 12.75
N THR A 14 6.97 -4.90 12.04
CA THR A 14 5.84 -5.67 11.48
C THR A 14 4.92 -6.21 12.58
N LYS A 15 5.49 -6.76 13.66
CA LYS A 15 4.69 -7.26 14.80
C LYS A 15 3.99 -6.15 15.55
N MET A 16 4.67 -5.03 15.79
CA MET A 16 4.06 -3.85 16.39
C MET A 16 2.89 -3.33 15.53
N ARG A 17 3.06 -3.26 14.22
CA ARG A 17 1.99 -2.84 13.29
C ARG A 17 0.80 -3.79 13.30
N ALA A 18 1.06 -5.09 13.29
CA ALA A 18 0.02 -6.11 13.22
C ALA A 18 -0.73 -6.33 14.54
N GLY A 19 -0.06 -6.15 15.69
CA GLY A 19 -0.61 -6.52 16.99
C GLY A 19 -0.88 -5.37 17.95
N ASP A 20 -0.11 -4.27 17.86
CA ASP A 20 -0.14 -3.23 18.89
C ASP A 20 -0.82 -1.92 18.42
N PHE A 21 -1.04 -1.75 17.11
CA PHE A 21 -1.68 -0.53 16.61
C PHE A 21 -3.17 -0.53 16.88
N GLU A 22 -3.57 0.27 17.86
CA GLU A 22 -4.97 0.51 18.20
C GLU A 22 -5.36 1.95 17.87
N MET A 23 -6.40 2.08 17.06
CA MET A 23 -7.03 3.34 16.68
C MET A 23 -8.30 3.50 17.49
N ALA A 24 -8.53 4.69 18.04
CA ALA A 24 -9.77 4.99 18.77
C ALA A 24 -10.96 5.03 17.80
N ASP A 25 -12.11 4.53 18.24
CA ASP A 25 -13.37 4.77 17.55
C ASP A 25 -13.69 6.27 17.54
N PHE A 26 -14.47 6.72 16.58
CA PHE A 26 -14.90 8.11 16.49
C PHE A 26 -16.38 8.22 16.11
N GLU A 27 -16.97 9.38 16.36
CA GLU A 27 -18.38 9.62 16.06
C GLU A 27 -18.54 10.75 15.06
N VAL A 28 -19.44 10.56 14.09
CA VAL A 28 -19.91 11.58 13.15
C VAL A 28 -21.43 11.49 13.05
N ASN A 29 -22.11 12.62 13.25
CA ASN A 29 -23.57 12.72 13.15
C ASN A 29 -24.33 11.66 13.99
N GLY A 30 -23.83 11.35 15.20
CA GLY A 30 -24.42 10.37 16.10
C GLY A 30 -24.18 8.91 15.71
N LYS A 31 -23.39 8.63 14.68
CA LYS A 31 -22.97 7.29 14.28
C LYS A 31 -21.53 7.03 14.74
N THR A 32 -21.34 5.91 15.43
CA THR A 32 -19.99 5.45 15.83
C THR A 32 -19.32 4.69 14.68
N TYR A 33 -18.09 5.05 14.39
CA TYR A 33 -17.22 4.43 13.38
C TYR A 33 -16.08 3.69 14.09
N LYS A 34 -15.96 2.39 13.82
CA LYS A 34 -14.84 1.58 14.26
C LYS A 34 -13.61 1.90 13.43
N ASN A 35 -12.48 2.18 14.08
CA ASN A 35 -11.26 2.51 13.36
C ASN A 35 -10.16 1.46 13.61
N SER A 36 -9.39 1.22 12.57
CA SER A 36 -8.19 0.39 12.57
C SER A 36 -7.28 0.85 11.43
N PHE A 37 -6.06 0.32 11.37
CA PHE A 37 -5.15 0.59 10.25
C PHE A 37 -5.83 0.27 8.90
N VAL A 38 -6.35 -0.94 8.76
CA VAL A 38 -6.99 -1.42 7.53
C VAL A 38 -8.29 -0.67 7.21
N THR A 39 -9.13 -0.40 8.22
CA THR A 39 -10.40 0.32 8.01
C THR A 39 -10.15 1.75 7.54
N TYR A 40 -9.15 2.42 8.12
CA TYR A 40 -8.75 3.75 7.68
C TYR A 40 -8.30 3.73 6.21
N GLU A 41 -7.38 2.85 5.85
CA GLU A 41 -6.82 2.79 4.50
C GLU A 41 -7.82 2.37 3.44
N ASN A 42 -8.70 1.41 3.74
CA ASN A 42 -9.61 0.86 2.76
C ASN A 42 -10.91 1.67 2.60
N PHE A 43 -11.37 2.37 3.65
CA PHE A 43 -12.72 2.93 3.64
C PHE A 43 -12.82 4.41 4.02
N TYR A 44 -11.96 4.91 4.93
CA TYR A 44 -12.18 6.25 5.47
C TYR A 44 -11.35 7.34 4.78
N GLN A 45 -10.17 7.04 4.27
CA GLN A 45 -9.32 8.05 3.64
C GLN A 45 -9.88 8.62 2.33
N ASN A 46 -10.82 7.92 1.70
CA ASN A 46 -11.54 8.38 0.51
C ASN A 46 -13.05 8.52 0.72
N HIS A 47 -13.51 8.54 2.00
CA HIS A 47 -14.92 8.68 2.33
C HIS A 47 -15.46 10.03 1.84
N GLU A 48 -16.69 10.04 1.30
CA GLU A 48 -17.33 11.26 0.78
C GLU A 48 -17.52 12.35 1.84
N ASP A 49 -17.89 11.95 3.07
CA ASP A 49 -18.05 12.87 4.19
C ASP A 49 -16.68 13.34 4.73
N ALA A 50 -16.43 14.65 4.64
CA ALA A 50 -15.18 15.27 5.10
C ALA A 50 -14.93 15.10 6.61
N GLU A 51 -15.98 15.09 7.43
CA GLU A 51 -15.86 14.92 8.87
C GLU A 51 -15.41 13.49 9.22
N VAL A 52 -15.87 12.50 8.46
CA VAL A 52 -15.40 11.11 8.59
C VAL A 52 -13.92 11.02 8.23
N ARG A 53 -13.49 11.63 7.11
CA ARG A 53 -12.08 11.64 6.71
C ARG A 53 -11.20 12.30 7.77
N GLU A 54 -11.58 13.48 8.26
CA GLU A 54 -10.79 14.24 9.24
C GLU A 54 -10.67 13.48 10.57
N LYS A 55 -11.79 13.01 11.12
CA LYS A 55 -11.80 12.31 12.41
C LYS A 55 -11.10 10.97 12.36
N SER A 56 -11.27 10.23 11.27
CA SER A 56 -10.55 8.96 11.08
C SER A 56 -9.03 9.19 10.95
N PHE A 57 -8.60 10.21 10.19
CA PHE A 57 -7.20 10.57 10.06
C PHE A 57 -6.58 10.99 11.38
N ARG A 58 -7.32 11.77 12.19
CA ARG A 58 -6.87 12.17 13.52
C ARG A 58 -6.67 10.98 14.44
N SER A 59 -7.69 10.11 14.53
CA SER A 59 -7.62 8.86 15.31
C SER A 59 -6.47 7.96 14.84
N PHE A 60 -6.31 7.79 13.53
CA PHE A 60 -5.22 7.04 12.92
C PHE A 60 -3.84 7.62 13.31
N SER A 61 -3.66 8.93 13.15
CA SER A 61 -2.41 9.63 13.47
C SER A 61 -2.07 9.56 14.95
N GLU A 62 -3.05 9.68 15.83
CA GLU A 62 -2.88 9.55 17.27
C GLU A 62 -2.51 8.12 17.67
N GLY A 63 -3.13 7.11 17.06
CA GLY A 63 -2.77 5.71 17.23
C GLY A 63 -1.32 5.43 16.86
N LEU A 64 -0.87 5.87 15.67
CA LEU A 64 0.52 5.75 15.24
C LEU A 64 1.50 6.45 16.18
N ARG A 65 1.15 7.65 16.64
CA ARG A 65 2.01 8.47 17.51
C ARG A 65 2.33 7.79 18.84
N LYS A 66 1.45 6.93 19.35
CA LYS A 66 1.73 6.15 20.58
C LYS A 66 2.98 5.26 20.45
N HIS A 67 3.28 4.82 19.24
CA HIS A 67 4.36 3.89 18.94
C HIS A 67 5.58 4.52 18.26
N GLN A 68 5.61 5.86 18.11
CA GLN A 68 6.66 6.56 17.37
C GLN A 68 8.08 6.28 17.87
N ASN A 69 8.28 6.16 19.19
CA ASN A 69 9.61 5.90 19.75
C ASN A 69 10.09 4.48 19.43
N THR A 70 9.20 3.48 19.52
CA THR A 70 9.51 2.10 19.16
C THR A 70 9.79 1.97 17.66
N ALA A 71 8.95 2.59 16.82
CA ALA A 71 9.17 2.63 15.39
C ALA A 71 10.50 3.31 15.02
N ALA A 72 10.83 4.44 15.66
CA ALA A 72 12.09 5.13 15.44
C ALA A 72 13.29 4.28 15.86
N ALA A 73 13.22 3.56 16.98
CA ALA A 73 14.28 2.67 17.42
C ALA A 73 14.49 1.49 16.46
N ALA A 74 13.39 0.86 15.99
CA ALA A 74 13.45 -0.20 14.99
C ALA A 74 14.04 0.30 13.67
N TYR A 75 13.61 1.48 13.18
CA TYR A 75 14.14 2.09 11.98
C TYR A 75 15.64 2.41 12.08
N LEU A 76 16.09 3.00 13.19
CA LEU A 76 17.51 3.27 13.41
C LEU A 76 18.35 1.99 13.48
N ALA A 77 17.80 0.92 14.06
CA ALA A 77 18.47 -0.38 14.07
C ALA A 77 18.58 -0.94 12.64
N GLN A 78 17.53 -0.84 11.82
CA GLN A 78 17.56 -1.26 10.42
C GLN A 78 18.63 -0.52 9.62
N VAL A 79 18.64 0.83 9.69
CA VAL A 79 19.64 1.66 9.00
C VAL A 79 21.07 1.29 9.39
N LYS A 80 21.33 1.04 10.69
CA LYS A 80 22.64 0.61 11.17
C LYS A 80 23.01 -0.79 10.68
N SER A 81 22.04 -1.71 10.61
CA SER A 81 22.25 -3.07 10.11
C SER A 81 22.61 -3.05 8.62
N GLU A 82 21.88 -2.28 7.82
CA GLU A 82 22.16 -2.12 6.37
C GLU A 82 23.53 -1.48 6.14
N LYS A 83 23.87 -0.45 6.92
CA LYS A 83 25.20 0.16 6.83
C LYS A 83 26.31 -0.86 7.15
N LEU A 84 26.15 -1.63 8.20
CA LEU A 84 27.14 -2.67 8.56
C LEU A 84 27.25 -3.73 7.46
N LEU A 85 26.13 -4.15 6.87
CA LEU A 85 26.12 -5.10 5.76
C LEU A 85 26.83 -4.54 4.52
N ALA A 86 26.59 -3.27 4.17
CA ALA A 86 27.28 -2.59 3.08
C ALA A 86 28.81 -2.59 3.31
N ASP A 87 29.25 -2.16 4.51
CA ASP A 87 30.66 -2.14 4.90
C ASP A 87 31.29 -3.55 4.84
N MET A 88 30.59 -4.57 5.38
CA MET A 88 31.07 -5.96 5.38
C MET A 88 31.16 -6.57 3.97
N LYS A 89 30.29 -6.16 3.04
CA LYS A 89 30.29 -6.61 1.66
C LYS A 89 31.25 -5.79 0.76
N GLY A 90 31.89 -4.75 1.30
CA GLY A 90 32.87 -3.91 0.60
C GLY A 90 32.27 -2.85 -0.31
N TYR A 91 31.04 -2.42 -0.06
CA TYR A 91 30.41 -1.31 -0.76
C TYR A 91 30.82 0.04 -0.17
N ASP A 92 30.99 1.06 -1.00
CA ASP A 92 31.35 2.40 -0.56
C ASP A 92 30.21 3.12 0.19
N SER A 93 28.96 2.74 -0.09
CA SER A 93 27.80 3.28 0.59
C SER A 93 26.65 2.27 0.71
N VAL A 94 25.69 2.57 1.61
CA VAL A 94 24.42 1.81 1.71
C VAL A 94 23.63 1.86 0.41
N PHE A 95 23.67 3.00 -0.31
CA PHE A 95 23.00 3.12 -1.60
C PHE A 95 23.59 2.18 -2.64
N ASP A 96 24.92 2.09 -2.73
CA ASP A 96 25.57 1.18 -3.68
C ASP A 96 25.22 -0.27 -3.37
N TYR A 97 25.15 -0.63 -2.09
CA TYR A 97 24.73 -1.94 -1.65
C TYR A 97 23.27 -2.26 -2.04
N LEU A 98 22.32 -1.38 -1.69
CA LEU A 98 20.89 -1.60 -1.94
C LEU A 98 20.54 -1.55 -3.43
N LEU A 99 21.21 -0.69 -4.20
CA LEU A 99 20.99 -0.57 -5.64
C LEU A 99 21.62 -1.73 -6.43
N ALA A 100 22.72 -2.31 -5.93
CA ALA A 100 23.38 -3.44 -6.59
C ALA A 100 22.45 -4.67 -6.71
N GLU A 101 21.59 -4.92 -5.73
CA GLU A 101 20.60 -6.01 -5.77
C GLU A 101 19.50 -5.76 -6.83
N GLN A 102 19.29 -4.50 -7.21
CA GLN A 102 18.33 -4.09 -8.24
C GLN A 102 18.98 -3.87 -9.62
N GLU A 103 20.29 -4.08 -9.72
CA GLU A 103 21.07 -3.80 -10.95
C GLU A 103 20.93 -2.36 -11.46
N VAL A 104 20.77 -1.39 -10.54
CA VAL A 104 20.59 0.05 -10.79
C VAL A 104 21.80 0.79 -10.28
N ASP A 105 22.37 1.69 -11.09
CA ASP A 105 23.43 2.59 -10.67
C ASP A 105 22.91 3.84 -9.95
N ARG A 106 23.78 4.48 -9.20
CA ARG A 106 23.45 5.69 -8.44
C ARG A 106 22.98 6.85 -9.33
N ALA A 107 23.52 6.99 -10.52
CA ALA A 107 23.14 8.06 -11.43
C ALA A 107 21.72 7.88 -11.96
N MET A 108 21.31 6.65 -12.24
CA MET A 108 19.95 6.32 -12.63
C MET A 108 18.96 6.60 -11.48
N PHE A 109 19.31 6.21 -10.26
CA PHE A 109 18.50 6.47 -9.06
C PHE A 109 18.31 7.97 -8.81
N ASP A 110 19.40 8.75 -8.80
CA ASP A 110 19.35 10.20 -8.57
C ASP A 110 18.56 10.91 -9.69
N ARG A 111 18.75 10.52 -10.96
CA ARG A 111 17.96 11.04 -12.09
C ARG A 111 16.47 10.78 -11.94
N GLN A 112 16.08 9.60 -11.46
CA GLN A 112 14.66 9.27 -11.22
C GLN A 112 14.06 10.19 -10.17
N ILE A 113 14.76 10.42 -9.06
CA ILE A 113 14.32 11.35 -8.01
C ILE A 113 14.21 12.77 -8.56
N ASP A 114 15.20 13.22 -9.30
CA ASP A 114 15.20 14.56 -9.90
C ASP A 114 14.00 14.77 -10.84
N LEU A 115 13.69 13.78 -11.70
CA LEU A 115 12.53 13.83 -12.60
C LEU A 115 11.21 13.87 -11.82
N ILE A 116 11.10 13.06 -10.76
CA ILE A 116 9.90 13.08 -9.89
C ILE A 116 9.74 14.46 -9.25
N MET A 117 10.80 15.01 -8.69
CA MET A 117 10.72 16.28 -7.97
C MET A 117 10.54 17.49 -8.89
N LYS A 118 11.20 17.52 -10.05
CA LYS A 118 11.16 18.67 -10.97
C LYS A 118 9.96 18.64 -11.91
N ASP A 119 9.66 17.48 -12.49
CA ASP A 119 8.71 17.37 -13.59
C ASP A 119 7.38 16.81 -13.14
N PHE A 120 7.38 15.76 -12.32
CA PHE A 120 6.14 15.11 -11.89
C PHE A 120 5.46 15.83 -10.71
N ALA A 121 6.19 16.28 -9.70
CA ALA A 121 5.59 16.94 -8.52
C ALA A 121 4.74 18.18 -8.88
N PRO A 122 5.12 19.07 -9.84
CA PRO A 122 4.24 20.14 -10.29
C PRO A 122 2.95 19.67 -10.96
N VAL A 123 3.00 18.53 -11.67
CA VAL A 123 1.81 17.91 -12.29
C VAL A 123 0.88 17.37 -11.19
N ALA A 124 1.44 16.62 -10.24
CA ALA A 124 0.70 16.11 -9.08
C ALA A 124 0.04 17.23 -8.28
N GLN A 125 0.74 18.36 -8.05
CA GLN A 125 0.17 19.51 -7.38
C GLN A 125 -1.01 20.13 -8.15
N ARG A 126 -0.93 20.22 -9.50
CA ARG A 126 -2.06 20.70 -10.31
C ARG A 126 -3.25 19.76 -10.23
N TYR A 127 -3.01 18.45 -10.28
CA TYR A 127 -4.04 17.43 -10.11
C TYR A 127 -4.73 17.56 -8.75
N LEU A 128 -3.98 17.61 -7.65
CA LEU A 128 -4.54 17.75 -6.30
C LEU A 128 -5.34 19.06 -6.12
N LYS A 129 -4.88 20.15 -6.72
CA LYS A 129 -5.67 21.42 -6.74
C LYS A 129 -6.98 21.26 -7.51
N HIS A 130 -6.98 20.48 -8.58
CA HIS A 130 -8.18 20.20 -9.34
C HIS A 130 -9.15 19.32 -8.53
N VAL A 131 -8.66 18.26 -7.89
CA VAL A 131 -9.46 17.42 -6.97
C VAL A 131 -10.06 18.24 -5.86
N ALA A 132 -9.29 19.12 -5.20
CA ALA A 132 -9.80 20.03 -4.18
C ALA A 132 -10.93 20.92 -4.70
N LYS A 133 -10.76 21.51 -5.88
CA LYS A 133 -11.78 22.37 -6.50
C LYS A 133 -13.07 21.62 -6.82
N VAL A 134 -12.97 20.40 -7.38
CA VAL A 134 -14.14 19.59 -7.72
C VAL A 134 -14.91 19.16 -6.48
N ASN A 135 -14.19 18.85 -5.39
CA ASN A 135 -14.78 18.44 -4.11
C ASN A 135 -15.14 19.66 -3.20
N GLY A 136 -15.03 20.88 -3.68
CA GLY A 136 -15.41 22.09 -2.93
C GLY A 136 -14.52 22.40 -1.71
N LEU A 137 -13.28 21.90 -1.69
CA LEU A 137 -12.33 22.11 -0.60
C LEU A 137 -11.56 23.42 -0.80
N GLU A 138 -11.54 24.27 0.22
CA GLU A 138 -10.69 25.48 0.22
C GLU A 138 -9.20 25.12 0.32
N LYS A 139 -8.89 24.07 1.08
CA LYS A 139 -7.53 23.57 1.31
C LYS A 139 -7.56 22.05 1.40
N MET A 140 -6.70 21.42 0.61
CA MET A 140 -6.45 19.98 0.72
C MET A 140 -5.52 19.69 1.89
N THR A 141 -5.89 18.71 2.71
CA THR A 141 -5.10 18.22 3.83
C THR A 141 -4.68 16.76 3.58
N PHE A 142 -3.87 16.19 4.47
CA PHE A 142 -3.56 14.77 4.40
C PHE A 142 -4.79 13.86 4.59
N ALA A 143 -5.83 14.33 5.26
CA ALA A 143 -7.09 13.60 5.38
C ALA A 143 -7.85 13.50 4.05
N ASP A 144 -7.57 14.38 3.09
CA ASP A 144 -8.27 14.49 1.81
C ASP A 144 -7.46 13.95 0.62
N TRP A 145 -6.22 13.56 0.86
CA TRP A 145 -5.25 13.28 -0.22
C TRP A 145 -5.62 12.08 -1.10
N LYS A 146 -6.48 11.18 -0.62
CA LYS A 146 -6.98 10.01 -1.36
C LYS A 146 -8.37 10.19 -1.96
N LEU A 147 -8.93 11.42 -1.89
CA LEU A 147 -10.21 11.70 -2.53
C LEU A 147 -10.18 11.42 -4.03
N ASP A 148 -11.18 10.69 -4.48
CA ASP A 148 -11.42 10.48 -5.90
C ASP A 148 -11.83 11.81 -6.58
N LEU A 149 -11.41 12.00 -7.82
CA LEU A 149 -11.88 13.10 -8.66
C LEU A 149 -13.37 12.93 -8.98
N ASP A 150 -13.76 11.69 -9.27
CA ASP A 150 -15.13 11.28 -9.51
C ASP A 150 -15.30 9.84 -8.97
N SER A 151 -16.04 9.67 -7.90
CA SER A 151 -16.28 8.36 -7.28
C SER A 151 -17.02 7.38 -8.21
N ALA A 152 -17.73 7.89 -9.22
CA ALA A 152 -18.38 7.05 -10.23
C ALA A 152 -17.38 6.31 -11.12
N LEU A 153 -16.13 6.78 -11.21
CA LEU A 153 -15.06 6.10 -11.95
C LEU A 153 -14.42 4.94 -11.19
N ASN A 154 -14.80 4.75 -9.92
CA ASN A 154 -14.39 3.60 -9.11
C ASN A 154 -15.63 2.82 -8.61
N PRO A 155 -16.42 2.22 -9.53
CA PRO A 155 -17.66 1.54 -9.21
C PRO A 155 -17.43 0.30 -8.35
N GLN A 156 -18.49 -0.18 -7.73
CA GLN A 156 -18.52 -1.49 -7.08
C GLN A 156 -18.34 -2.59 -8.12
N VAL A 157 -17.52 -3.57 -7.82
CA VAL A 157 -17.22 -4.73 -8.65
C VAL A 157 -17.29 -5.98 -7.79
N THR A 158 -18.03 -6.98 -8.21
CA THR A 158 -18.04 -8.28 -7.53
C THR A 158 -16.79 -9.09 -7.87
N ILE A 159 -16.50 -10.13 -7.11
CA ILE A 159 -15.37 -11.03 -7.40
C ILE A 159 -15.58 -11.74 -8.76
N ASP A 160 -16.83 -12.08 -9.08
CA ASP A 160 -17.15 -12.72 -10.37
C ASP A 160 -16.96 -11.75 -11.55
N ASP A 161 -17.43 -10.50 -11.43
CA ASP A 161 -17.18 -9.46 -12.44
C ASP A 161 -15.69 -9.15 -12.60
N ALA A 162 -14.93 -9.24 -11.50
CA ALA A 162 -13.47 -9.06 -11.52
C ALA A 162 -12.78 -10.12 -12.39
N TYR A 163 -13.24 -11.36 -12.37
CA TYR A 163 -12.69 -12.42 -13.21
C TYR A 163 -12.76 -12.04 -14.70
N ASP A 164 -13.91 -11.58 -15.18
CA ASP A 164 -14.09 -11.18 -16.57
C ASP A 164 -13.18 -10.02 -16.95
N LEU A 165 -13.01 -9.05 -16.06
CA LEU A 165 -12.12 -7.91 -16.27
C LEU A 165 -10.64 -8.35 -16.31
N VAL A 166 -10.21 -9.23 -15.41
CA VAL A 166 -8.86 -9.80 -15.41
C VAL A 166 -8.61 -10.55 -16.71
N MET A 167 -9.50 -11.46 -17.09
CA MET A 167 -9.34 -12.26 -18.32
C MET A 167 -9.24 -11.37 -19.57
N LYS A 168 -10.07 -10.32 -19.65
CA LYS A 168 -10.00 -9.36 -20.74
C LYS A 168 -8.70 -8.56 -20.76
N SER A 169 -8.15 -8.23 -19.59
CA SER A 169 -6.92 -7.45 -19.49
C SER A 169 -5.68 -8.22 -19.94
N VAL A 170 -5.66 -9.54 -19.71
CA VAL A 170 -4.53 -10.42 -20.08
C VAL A 170 -4.64 -11.00 -21.51
N GLU A 171 -5.75 -10.77 -22.20
CA GLU A 171 -5.96 -11.26 -23.58
C GLU A 171 -4.81 -10.93 -24.54
N PRO A 172 -4.21 -9.71 -24.51
CA PRO A 172 -3.07 -9.37 -25.38
C PRO A 172 -1.81 -10.21 -25.14
N LEU A 173 -1.70 -10.88 -23.98
CA LEU A 173 -0.55 -11.72 -23.62
C LEU A 173 -0.59 -13.13 -24.27
N GLY A 174 -1.68 -13.44 -24.96
CA GLY A 174 -1.84 -14.67 -25.70
C GLY A 174 -2.59 -15.80 -24.98
N GLN A 175 -3.03 -16.77 -25.78
CA GLN A 175 -3.93 -17.83 -25.32
C GLN A 175 -3.35 -18.70 -24.20
N GLU A 176 -2.08 -19.04 -24.27
CA GLU A 176 -1.42 -19.88 -23.26
C GLU A 176 -1.40 -19.18 -21.89
N TYR A 177 -1.06 -17.88 -21.88
CA TYR A 177 -1.08 -17.09 -20.65
C TYR A 177 -2.50 -16.93 -20.08
N CYS A 178 -3.49 -16.67 -20.94
CA CYS A 178 -4.89 -16.61 -20.52
C CYS A 178 -5.39 -17.91 -19.89
N GLN A 179 -5.01 -19.07 -20.45
CA GLN A 179 -5.37 -20.38 -19.90
C GLN A 179 -4.77 -20.61 -18.52
N GLU A 180 -3.53 -20.17 -18.31
CA GLU A 180 -2.89 -20.27 -16.99
C GLU A 180 -3.55 -19.34 -15.98
N VAL A 181 -3.79 -18.08 -16.35
CA VAL A 181 -4.48 -17.11 -15.47
C VAL A 181 -5.90 -17.56 -15.13
N ALA A 182 -6.65 -18.16 -16.08
CA ALA A 182 -8.03 -18.63 -15.82
C ALA A 182 -8.15 -19.59 -14.63
N ARG A 183 -7.10 -20.34 -14.32
CA ARG A 183 -7.05 -21.28 -13.20
C ARG A 183 -7.15 -20.63 -11.83
N TYR A 184 -6.80 -19.34 -11.70
CA TYR A 184 -6.73 -18.69 -10.39
C TYR A 184 -8.07 -18.73 -9.64
N GLN A 185 -9.19 -18.67 -10.35
CA GLN A 185 -10.53 -18.72 -9.75
C GLN A 185 -10.93 -20.15 -9.39
N GLU A 186 -10.78 -21.09 -10.33
CA GLU A 186 -11.15 -22.49 -10.12
C GLU A 186 -10.32 -23.15 -9.01
N GLU A 187 -9.03 -22.90 -8.99
CA GLU A 187 -8.07 -23.48 -8.04
C GLU A 187 -7.91 -22.60 -6.77
N ARG A 188 -8.62 -21.47 -6.67
CA ARG A 188 -8.63 -20.58 -5.51
C ARG A 188 -7.25 -20.07 -5.11
N TRP A 189 -6.49 -19.55 -6.07
CA TRP A 189 -5.17 -18.99 -5.80
C TRP A 189 -5.23 -17.67 -5.03
N VAL A 190 -6.42 -17.01 -5.02
CA VAL A 190 -6.63 -15.70 -4.40
C VAL A 190 -7.52 -15.82 -3.17
N ASP A 191 -7.01 -15.36 -2.03
CA ASP A 191 -7.81 -15.13 -0.82
C ASP A 191 -8.31 -13.68 -0.82
N PHE A 192 -9.59 -13.49 -1.12
CA PHE A 192 -10.24 -12.18 -1.21
C PHE A 192 -10.75 -11.66 0.12
N ALA A 193 -11.05 -12.52 1.08
CA ALA A 193 -11.76 -12.13 2.29
C ALA A 193 -10.97 -11.14 3.13
N ALA A 194 -11.53 -9.95 3.36
CA ALA A 194 -11.00 -8.99 4.31
C ALA A 194 -11.28 -9.45 5.75
N ASN A 195 -10.29 -9.33 6.63
CA ASN A 195 -10.44 -9.58 8.07
C ASN A 195 -9.44 -8.74 8.87
N SER A 196 -9.62 -8.68 10.18
CA SER A 196 -8.83 -7.81 11.07
C SER A 196 -7.35 -8.18 11.20
N GLY A 197 -6.97 -9.40 10.84
CA GLY A 197 -5.58 -9.87 10.87
C GLY A 197 -4.86 -9.77 9.52
N LYS A 198 -5.53 -9.22 8.51
CA LYS A 198 -5.03 -9.11 7.15
C LYS A 198 -4.61 -7.67 6.85
N ASP A 199 -3.46 -7.46 6.22
CA ASP A 199 -3.02 -6.15 5.78
C ASP A 199 -3.92 -5.60 4.66
N SER A 200 -3.90 -4.28 4.46
CA SER A 200 -4.52 -3.62 3.31
C SER A 200 -3.75 -3.92 2.02
N GLY A 201 -4.43 -3.80 0.89
CA GLY A 201 -3.84 -4.01 -0.44
C GLY A 201 -3.76 -5.47 -0.85
N GLY A 202 -2.71 -5.84 -1.58
CA GLY A 202 -2.49 -7.18 -2.09
C GLY A 202 -1.05 -7.64 -1.89
N TYR A 203 -0.86 -8.96 -1.79
CA TYR A 203 0.44 -9.61 -1.71
C TYR A 203 0.41 -10.91 -2.51
N ALA A 204 1.44 -11.16 -3.32
CA ALA A 204 1.61 -12.41 -4.02
C ALA A 204 2.88 -13.13 -3.56
N ALA A 205 2.79 -14.43 -3.38
CA ALA A 205 3.92 -15.34 -3.18
C ALA A 205 3.96 -16.35 -4.32
N ASP A 206 5.10 -16.46 -4.98
CA ASP A 206 5.32 -17.27 -6.17
C ASP A 206 6.40 -18.35 -5.95
N PRO A 207 6.09 -19.45 -5.23
CA PRO A 207 7.05 -20.53 -5.03
C PRO A 207 7.44 -21.18 -6.38
N TYR A 208 8.71 -21.50 -6.53
CA TYR A 208 9.21 -22.09 -7.77
C TYR A 208 8.44 -23.37 -8.17
N ARG A 209 7.92 -23.40 -9.39
CA ARG A 209 7.12 -24.50 -9.98
C ARG A 209 5.78 -24.79 -9.28
N VAL A 210 5.27 -23.84 -8.52
CA VAL A 210 3.93 -23.90 -7.93
C VAL A 210 3.17 -22.68 -8.39
N HIS A 211 1.84 -22.75 -8.42
CA HIS A 211 1.02 -21.56 -8.72
C HIS A 211 1.24 -20.46 -7.68
N PRO A 212 1.01 -19.19 -8.00
CA PRO A 212 1.08 -18.12 -7.03
C PRO A 212 -0.03 -18.25 -5.97
N TYR A 213 0.28 -17.77 -4.76
CA TYR A 213 -0.70 -17.56 -3.69
C TYR A 213 -0.89 -16.06 -3.53
N VAL A 214 -2.09 -15.58 -3.78
CA VAL A 214 -2.42 -14.16 -3.74
C VAL A 214 -3.30 -13.86 -2.55
N LEU A 215 -2.93 -12.87 -1.78
CA LEU A 215 -3.68 -12.34 -0.65
C LEU A 215 -4.17 -10.95 -1.03
N MET A 216 -5.50 -10.75 -1.01
CA MET A 216 -6.12 -9.46 -1.31
C MET A 216 -6.95 -8.98 -0.13
N SER A 217 -6.90 -7.69 0.18
CA SER A 217 -7.86 -7.04 1.06
C SER A 217 -8.96 -6.41 0.21
N TRP A 218 -9.89 -7.25 -0.26
CA TRP A 218 -10.90 -6.87 -1.23
C TRP A 218 -11.92 -5.90 -0.62
N THR A 219 -12.10 -4.73 -1.23
CA THR A 219 -13.08 -3.71 -0.82
C THR A 219 -14.31 -3.67 -1.73
N GLY A 220 -14.30 -4.43 -2.82
CA GLY A 220 -15.38 -4.48 -3.80
C GLY A 220 -15.37 -3.31 -4.78
N ARG A 221 -14.21 -2.75 -5.09
CA ARG A 221 -14.08 -1.62 -6.01
C ARG A 221 -13.25 -1.97 -7.23
N LEU A 222 -13.45 -1.21 -8.32
CA LEU A 222 -12.66 -1.38 -9.55
C LEU A 222 -11.16 -1.22 -9.30
N SER A 223 -10.75 -0.39 -8.35
CA SER A 223 -9.34 -0.25 -7.93
C SER A 223 -8.72 -1.56 -7.44
N ASP A 224 -9.52 -2.45 -6.82
CA ASP A 224 -9.03 -3.75 -6.37
C ASP A 224 -8.72 -4.67 -7.56
N VAL A 225 -9.48 -4.55 -8.65
CA VAL A 225 -9.22 -5.27 -9.90
C VAL A 225 -7.88 -4.87 -10.49
N TYR A 226 -7.56 -3.57 -10.50
CA TYR A 226 -6.25 -3.07 -10.96
C TYR A 226 -5.09 -3.57 -10.08
N THR A 227 -5.34 -3.84 -8.81
CA THR A 227 -4.33 -4.42 -7.91
C THR A 227 -4.16 -5.93 -8.17
N LEU A 228 -5.22 -6.61 -8.62
CA LEU A 228 -5.20 -8.05 -8.91
C LEU A 228 -4.54 -8.37 -10.25
N ILE A 229 -4.67 -7.48 -11.26
CA ILE A 229 -4.03 -7.59 -12.58
C ILE A 229 -2.53 -7.36 -12.48
#